data_c011035b1a6c4157c6ec68c609ebfd75
#
_entry.id   c011035b1a6c4157c6ec68c609ebfd75
#
_cell.length_a   1.000
_cell.length_b   1.000
_cell.length_c   1.000
_cell.angle_alpha   90.00
_cell.angle_beta   90.00
_cell.angle_gamma   90.00
#
_symmetry.space_group_name_H-M   'P 1'
#
loop_
_entity.id
_entity.type
_entity.pdbx_description
1 polymer ?
#
loop_
_entity_poly.entity_id
_entity_poly.type
_entity_poly.pdbx_seq_one_letter_code
_entity_poly.pdbx_strand_id
1 'polypeptide(L)'
;WNVLITGHGVLMMFFVVIPALFGGFGNYFMPLMIGAPDMAFPRMNNLSYWLYVAGSSLAVCSLLAPGGNGQLGSGVGWVLYAPLSTSEQGMSMDLAIFAIHLSGASSILSAINMITTFLNMRAPGMTLHKTPLFPWSIVVTAFLILLSLPVLAGAITMLLTDRNFGTTFFDPAGGGDPVLYQHLLWFFGQKTIIAVSYTHLTLPTIFR
;
A
#
# COMPACT_ATOMS: atom_id res chain seq x y z
N TRP A 1 -17.26 -2.01 17.68
CA TRP A 1 -16.39 -0.84 17.61
C TRP A 1 -15.05 -1.18 16.97
N ASN A 2 -14.32 -2.17 17.48
CA ASN A 2 -12.99 -2.56 16.97
C ASN A 2 -12.97 -2.92 15.49
N VAL A 3 -13.98 -3.60 14.97
CA VAL A 3 -14.12 -3.94 13.55
C VAL A 3 -14.24 -2.68 12.68
N LEU A 4 -15.01 -1.69 13.14
CA LEU A 4 -15.15 -0.43 12.41
C LEU A 4 -13.84 0.36 12.36
N ILE A 5 -13.10 0.42 13.47
CA ILE A 5 -11.77 1.08 13.51
C ILE A 5 -10.78 0.35 12.61
N THR A 6 -10.76 -0.99 12.67
CA THR A 6 -9.88 -1.81 11.83
C THR A 6 -10.18 -1.60 10.36
N GLY A 7 -11.45 -1.74 9.97
CA GLY A 7 -11.90 -1.57 8.59
C GLY A 7 -11.65 -0.15 8.07
N HIS A 8 -12.01 0.87 8.86
CA HIS A 8 -11.75 2.26 8.50
C HIS A 8 -10.24 2.51 8.29
N GLY A 9 -9.38 2.05 9.21
CA GLY A 9 -7.94 2.23 9.11
C GLY A 9 -7.35 1.54 7.87
N VAL A 10 -7.68 0.28 7.64
CA VAL A 10 -7.21 -0.48 6.47
C VAL A 10 -7.70 0.14 5.17
N LEU A 11 -9.00 0.45 5.06
CA LEU A 11 -9.56 1.04 3.84
C LEU A 11 -8.98 2.42 3.55
N MET A 12 -8.89 3.30 4.55
CA MET A 12 -8.38 4.65 4.34
C MET A 12 -6.91 4.66 3.96
N MET A 13 -6.06 3.88 4.64
CA MET A 13 -4.63 3.89 4.37
C MET A 13 -4.28 3.20 3.05
N PHE A 14 -4.77 1.97 2.83
CA PHE A 14 -4.35 1.16 1.69
C PHE A 14 -5.21 1.31 0.45
N PHE A 15 -6.48 1.73 0.58
CA PHE A 15 -7.44 1.75 -0.52
C PHE A 15 -8.01 3.13 -0.85
N VAL A 16 -7.76 4.16 -0.05
CA VAL A 16 -8.24 5.52 -0.34
C VAL A 16 -7.07 6.49 -0.47
N VAL A 17 -6.33 6.75 0.60
CA VAL A 17 -5.34 7.85 0.63
C VAL A 17 -4.19 7.59 -0.35
N ILE A 18 -3.52 6.45 -0.25
CA ILE A 18 -2.38 6.13 -1.13
C ILE A 18 -2.82 6.00 -2.60
N PRO A 19 -3.87 5.23 -2.94
CA PRO A 19 -4.33 5.14 -4.32
C PRO A 19 -4.82 6.47 -4.90
N ALA A 20 -5.50 7.31 -4.14
CA ALA A 20 -5.96 8.61 -4.63
C ALA A 20 -4.78 9.54 -4.93
N LEU A 21 -3.83 9.69 -4.00
CA LEU A 21 -2.70 10.59 -4.17
C LEU A 21 -1.71 10.08 -5.21
N PHE A 22 -1.32 8.83 -5.10
CA PHE A 22 -0.30 8.24 -5.96
C PHE A 22 -0.90 7.71 -7.28
N GLY A 23 -1.92 6.86 -7.21
CA GLY A 23 -2.56 6.26 -8.37
C GLY A 23 -3.43 7.23 -9.16
N GLY A 24 -4.24 8.07 -8.50
CA GLY A 24 -5.10 9.05 -9.14
C GLY A 24 -4.34 10.28 -9.63
N PHE A 25 -3.95 11.14 -8.70
CA PHE A 25 -3.27 12.39 -9.05
C PHE A 25 -1.92 12.17 -9.72
N GLY A 26 -1.14 11.17 -9.30
CA GLY A 26 0.15 10.84 -9.91
C GLY A 26 0.01 10.47 -11.39
N ASN A 27 -0.90 9.56 -11.74
CA ASN A 27 -1.12 9.13 -13.12
C ASN A 27 -1.69 10.25 -14.00
N TYR A 28 -2.44 11.18 -13.44
CA TYR A 28 -3.05 12.27 -14.20
C TYR A 28 -2.10 13.46 -14.37
N PHE A 29 -1.58 14.00 -13.28
CA PHE A 29 -0.79 15.23 -13.36
C PHE A 29 0.66 15.03 -13.79
N MET A 30 1.30 13.91 -13.45
CA MET A 30 2.70 13.72 -13.76
C MET A 30 2.97 13.73 -15.26
N PRO A 31 2.27 12.98 -16.14
CA PRO A 31 2.47 13.06 -17.58
C PRO A 31 2.23 14.46 -18.13
N LEU A 32 1.17 15.13 -17.69
CA LEU A 32 0.83 16.49 -18.12
C LEU A 32 1.95 17.49 -17.78
N MET A 33 2.51 17.40 -16.56
CA MET A 33 3.53 18.32 -16.07
C MET A 33 4.90 18.09 -16.69
N ILE A 34 5.21 16.88 -17.14
CA ILE A 34 6.47 16.56 -17.84
C ILE A 34 6.33 16.59 -19.36
N GLY A 35 5.12 16.82 -19.88
CA GLY A 35 4.85 16.86 -21.32
C GLY A 35 4.89 15.49 -22.00
N ALA A 36 4.62 14.41 -21.25
CA ALA A 36 4.49 13.07 -21.80
C ALA A 36 3.08 12.83 -22.34
N PRO A 37 2.93 12.11 -23.49
CA PRO A 37 1.61 11.82 -24.06
C PRO A 37 0.83 10.79 -23.24
N ASP A 38 1.51 9.88 -22.54
CA ASP A 38 0.95 8.84 -21.69
C ASP A 38 2.03 8.32 -20.71
N MET A 39 1.66 7.37 -19.85
CA MET A 39 2.61 6.65 -19.01
C MET A 39 3.49 5.71 -19.85
N ALA A 40 4.70 5.39 -19.34
CA ALA A 40 5.65 4.54 -20.07
C ALA A 40 5.10 3.15 -20.39
N PHE A 41 4.32 2.57 -19.48
CA PHE A 41 3.74 1.22 -19.63
C PHE A 41 2.21 1.24 -19.43
N PRO A 42 1.41 1.61 -20.44
CA PRO A 42 -0.04 1.73 -20.31
C PRO A 42 -0.72 0.40 -19.92
N ARG A 43 -0.24 -0.73 -20.47
CA ARG A 43 -0.78 -2.07 -20.16
C ARG A 43 -0.51 -2.46 -18.71
N MET A 44 0.66 -2.14 -18.19
CA MET A 44 1.00 -2.38 -16.79
C MET A 44 0.18 -1.49 -15.85
N ASN A 45 -0.12 -0.26 -16.28
CA ASN A 45 -1.01 0.63 -15.55
C ASN A 45 -2.43 0.08 -15.45
N ASN A 46 -2.95 -0.50 -16.54
CA ASN A 46 -4.24 -1.18 -16.55
C ASN A 46 -4.24 -2.40 -15.62
N LEU A 47 -3.19 -3.24 -15.67
CA LEU A 47 -3.05 -4.38 -14.77
C LEU A 47 -3.04 -3.95 -13.30
N SER A 48 -2.31 -2.89 -12.96
CA SER A 48 -2.27 -2.37 -11.59
C SER A 48 -3.65 -1.91 -11.11
N TYR A 49 -4.44 -1.28 -11.98
CA TYR A 49 -5.82 -0.90 -11.68
C TYR A 49 -6.71 -2.12 -11.37
N TRP A 50 -6.64 -3.18 -12.17
CA TRP A 50 -7.44 -4.38 -11.93
C TRP A 50 -7.03 -5.13 -10.65
N LEU A 51 -5.73 -5.16 -10.33
CA LEU A 51 -5.25 -5.69 -9.05
C LEU A 51 -5.77 -4.87 -7.86
N TYR A 52 -5.81 -3.55 -8.01
CA TYR A 52 -6.41 -2.67 -7.00
C TYR A 52 -7.90 -2.94 -6.82
N VAL A 53 -8.67 -3.09 -7.92
CA VAL A 53 -10.11 -3.40 -7.87
C VAL A 53 -10.34 -4.76 -7.18
N ALA A 54 -9.57 -5.78 -7.53
CA ALA A 54 -9.65 -7.08 -6.88
C ALA A 54 -9.30 -6.99 -5.38
N GLY A 55 -8.23 -6.27 -5.02
CA GLY A 55 -7.84 -6.05 -3.63
C GLY A 55 -8.90 -5.29 -2.83
N SER A 56 -9.49 -4.24 -3.40
CA SER A 56 -10.54 -3.46 -2.73
C SER A 56 -11.82 -4.29 -2.52
N SER A 57 -12.19 -5.13 -3.48
CA SER A 57 -13.32 -6.05 -3.31
C SER A 57 -13.09 -7.06 -2.19
N LEU A 58 -11.87 -7.65 -2.10
CA LEU A 58 -11.52 -8.53 -0.98
C LEU A 58 -11.51 -7.80 0.36
N ALA A 59 -11.06 -6.53 0.40
CA ALA A 59 -11.09 -5.72 1.61
C ALA A 59 -12.53 -5.50 2.11
N VAL A 60 -13.48 -5.23 1.20
CA VAL A 60 -14.90 -5.14 1.55
C VAL A 60 -15.44 -6.49 2.00
N CYS A 61 -15.14 -7.58 1.28
CA CYS A 61 -15.52 -8.93 1.67
C CYS A 61 -15.00 -9.31 3.06
N SER A 62 -13.79 -8.86 3.43
CA SER A 62 -13.22 -9.13 4.75
C SER A 62 -14.05 -8.55 5.89
N LEU A 63 -14.73 -7.43 5.69
CA LEU A 63 -15.61 -6.83 6.70
C LEU A 63 -16.92 -7.61 6.89
N LEU A 64 -17.33 -8.35 5.87
CA LEU A 64 -18.55 -9.16 5.87
C LEU A 64 -18.30 -10.65 6.18
N ALA A 65 -17.05 -11.06 6.17
CA ALA A 65 -16.64 -12.43 6.46
C ALA A 65 -16.64 -12.71 7.97
N PRO A 66 -16.80 -13.98 8.38
CA PRO A 66 -16.69 -14.34 9.79
C PRO A 66 -15.33 -13.99 10.37
N GLY A 67 -15.34 -13.23 11.44
CA GLY A 67 -14.17 -12.91 12.27
C GLY A 67 -14.12 -13.74 13.53
N GLY A 68 -13.24 -13.37 14.45
CA GLY A 68 -13.17 -14.00 15.77
C GLY A 68 -14.43 -13.77 16.60
N ASN A 69 -14.70 -14.68 17.56
CA ASN A 69 -15.81 -14.57 18.53
C ASN A 69 -17.23 -14.44 17.95
N GLY A 70 -17.47 -14.99 16.75
CA GLY A 70 -18.80 -14.98 16.11
C GLY A 70 -19.25 -13.61 15.58
N GLN A 71 -18.35 -12.65 15.50
CA GLN A 71 -18.59 -11.34 14.90
C GLN A 71 -18.24 -11.34 13.39
N LEU A 72 -18.83 -10.41 12.64
CA LEU A 72 -18.42 -10.14 11.27
C LEU A 72 -17.22 -9.17 11.28
N GLY A 73 -16.24 -9.43 10.42
CA GLY A 73 -15.03 -8.61 10.31
C GLY A 73 -13.98 -8.92 11.39
N SER A 74 -12.76 -8.45 11.16
CA SER A 74 -11.64 -8.55 12.10
C SER A 74 -11.54 -7.29 12.97
N GLY A 75 -11.27 -7.47 14.25
CA GLY A 75 -11.18 -6.40 15.27
C GLY A 75 -9.77 -6.11 15.78
N VAL A 76 -8.73 -6.53 15.06
CA VAL A 76 -7.33 -6.46 15.53
C VAL A 76 -6.64 -5.09 15.35
N GLY A 77 -7.31 -4.12 14.73
CA GLY A 77 -6.71 -2.84 14.37
C GLY A 77 -6.02 -2.86 12.99
N TRP A 78 -5.87 -1.70 12.37
CA TRP A 78 -5.33 -1.58 11.01
C TRP A 78 -3.84 -1.95 10.90
N VAL A 79 -3.11 -1.93 12.00
CA VAL A 79 -1.69 -2.33 12.08
C VAL A 79 -1.49 -3.85 12.15
N LEU A 80 -2.55 -4.62 12.40
CA LEU A 80 -2.57 -6.08 12.39
C LEU A 80 -1.51 -6.71 13.32
N TYR A 81 -1.30 -6.17 14.53
CA TYR A 81 -0.25 -6.64 15.43
C TYR A 81 -0.46 -8.07 15.91
N ALA A 82 0.61 -8.86 15.82
CA ALA A 82 0.73 -10.11 16.54
C ALA A 82 0.98 -9.81 18.05
N PRO A 83 0.51 -10.66 18.98
CA PRO A 83 -0.17 -11.95 18.78
C PRO A 83 -1.69 -11.86 18.56
N LEU A 84 -2.31 -10.68 18.67
CA LEU A 84 -3.76 -10.54 18.53
C LEU A 84 -4.26 -11.01 17.15
N SER A 85 -3.56 -10.62 16.09
CA SER A 85 -3.90 -10.98 14.71
C SER A 85 -3.65 -12.47 14.41
N THR A 86 -2.72 -13.13 15.08
CA THR A 86 -2.49 -14.58 14.94
C THR A 86 -3.50 -15.40 15.70
N SER A 87 -3.97 -14.91 16.86
CA SER A 87 -4.92 -15.62 17.71
C SER A 87 -6.37 -15.47 17.26
N GLU A 88 -6.72 -14.43 16.50
CA GLU A 88 -8.07 -14.23 15.98
C GLU A 88 -8.40 -15.29 14.93
N GLN A 89 -9.40 -16.12 15.22
CA GLN A 89 -9.89 -17.14 14.29
C GLN A 89 -10.91 -16.55 13.31
N GLY A 90 -10.96 -17.08 12.08
CA GLY A 90 -11.93 -16.64 11.08
C GLY A 90 -11.28 -16.20 9.77
N MET A 91 -12.06 -16.22 8.72
CA MET A 91 -11.60 -15.92 7.35
C MET A 91 -11.37 -14.42 7.12
N SER A 92 -12.00 -13.55 7.92
CA SER A 92 -11.94 -12.09 7.75
C SER A 92 -10.52 -11.57 7.70
N MET A 93 -9.68 -12.00 8.64
CA MET A 93 -8.28 -11.56 8.72
C MET A 93 -7.46 -12.02 7.50
N ASP A 94 -7.64 -13.25 7.05
CA ASP A 94 -6.93 -13.78 5.90
C ASP A 94 -7.32 -13.06 4.60
N LEU A 95 -8.61 -12.74 4.43
CA LEU A 95 -9.08 -11.92 3.31
C LEU A 95 -8.49 -10.50 3.35
N ALA A 96 -8.37 -9.89 4.54
CA ALA A 96 -7.74 -8.59 4.70
C ALA A 96 -6.24 -8.64 4.30
N ILE A 97 -5.52 -9.69 4.70
CA ILE A 97 -4.12 -9.92 4.31
C ILE A 97 -3.99 -10.04 2.79
N PHE A 98 -4.81 -10.86 2.14
CA PHE A 98 -4.81 -10.99 0.66
C PHE A 98 -5.17 -9.67 -0.03
N ALA A 99 -6.11 -8.92 0.50
CA ALA A 99 -6.46 -7.60 -0.02
C ALA A 99 -5.25 -6.65 -0.02
N ILE A 100 -4.50 -6.61 1.09
CA ILE A 100 -3.29 -5.77 1.21
C ILE A 100 -2.19 -6.27 0.27
N HIS A 101 -2.02 -7.58 0.06
CA HIS A 101 -1.07 -8.12 -0.92
C HIS A 101 -1.40 -7.66 -2.35
N LEU A 102 -2.66 -7.72 -2.77
CA LEU A 102 -3.06 -7.26 -4.11
C LEU A 102 -2.89 -5.74 -4.28
N SER A 103 -3.25 -4.98 -3.26
CA SER A 103 -3.02 -3.52 -3.24
C SER A 103 -1.53 -3.20 -3.29
N GLY A 104 -0.69 -3.94 -2.56
CA GLY A 104 0.75 -3.80 -2.58
C GLY A 104 1.35 -4.12 -3.95
N ALA A 105 0.94 -5.22 -4.58
CA ALA A 105 1.38 -5.58 -5.94
C ALA A 105 0.97 -4.50 -6.97
N SER A 106 -0.27 -4.00 -6.89
CA SER A 106 -0.74 -2.87 -7.69
C SER A 106 0.15 -1.63 -7.52
N SER A 107 0.49 -1.28 -6.28
CA SER A 107 1.31 -0.12 -5.97
C SER A 107 2.75 -0.25 -6.46
N ILE A 108 3.34 -1.45 -6.43
CA ILE A 108 4.67 -1.72 -6.98
C ILE A 108 4.68 -1.51 -8.51
N LEU A 109 3.70 -2.04 -9.22
CA LEU A 109 3.57 -1.85 -10.67
C LEU A 109 3.41 -0.38 -11.04
N SER A 110 2.59 0.35 -10.30
CA SER A 110 2.42 1.79 -10.45
C SER A 110 3.71 2.56 -10.17
N ALA A 111 4.46 2.19 -9.13
CA ALA A 111 5.72 2.84 -8.79
C ALA A 111 6.77 2.68 -9.89
N ILE A 112 6.93 1.47 -10.45
CA ILE A 112 7.83 1.20 -11.57
C ILE A 112 7.45 2.07 -12.78
N ASN A 113 6.14 2.15 -13.07
CA ASN A 113 5.63 2.94 -14.18
C ASN A 113 5.90 4.44 -14.00
N MET A 114 5.65 4.99 -12.80
CA MET A 114 5.93 6.39 -12.47
C MET A 114 7.41 6.73 -12.61
N ILE A 115 8.30 5.92 -12.05
CA ILE A 115 9.75 6.14 -12.13
C ILE A 115 10.21 6.14 -13.59
N THR A 116 9.78 5.15 -14.37
CA THR A 116 10.18 5.02 -15.79
C THR A 116 9.64 6.18 -16.62
N THR A 117 8.38 6.58 -16.42
CA THR A 117 7.77 7.70 -17.12
C THR A 117 8.52 9.01 -16.84
N PHE A 118 8.82 9.29 -15.58
CA PHE A 118 9.53 10.49 -15.20
C PHE A 118 10.96 10.53 -15.74
N LEU A 119 11.69 9.42 -15.71
CA LEU A 119 13.09 9.40 -16.15
C LEU A 119 13.22 9.45 -17.68
N ASN A 120 12.33 8.80 -18.42
CA ASN A 120 12.52 8.53 -19.85
C ASN A 120 11.60 9.33 -20.78
N MET A 121 10.46 9.85 -20.31
CA MET A 121 9.42 10.41 -21.16
C MET A 121 9.23 11.93 -21.00
N ARG A 122 10.22 12.64 -20.49
CA ARG A 122 10.16 14.11 -20.42
C ARG A 122 10.17 14.73 -21.81
N ALA A 123 9.44 15.85 -21.97
CA ALA A 123 9.45 16.64 -23.19
C ALA A 123 10.87 17.10 -23.58
N PRO A 124 11.18 17.21 -24.89
CA PRO A 124 12.46 17.73 -25.35
C PRO A 124 12.76 19.12 -24.74
N GLY A 125 13.96 19.28 -24.17
CA GLY A 125 14.36 20.53 -23.48
C GLY A 125 13.98 20.62 -22.00
N MET A 126 13.18 19.70 -21.48
CA MET A 126 12.85 19.61 -20.05
C MET A 126 13.92 18.80 -19.30
N THR A 127 14.86 19.51 -18.68
CA THR A 127 15.87 18.90 -17.80
C THR A 127 15.27 18.61 -16.43
N LEU A 128 15.92 17.74 -15.64
CA LEU A 128 15.46 17.39 -14.28
C LEU A 128 15.27 18.62 -13.37
N HIS A 129 16.12 19.64 -13.53
CA HIS A 129 16.03 20.87 -12.74
C HIS A 129 14.87 21.80 -13.16
N LYS A 130 14.31 21.62 -14.35
CA LYS A 130 13.16 22.39 -14.83
C LYS A 130 11.82 21.73 -14.56
N THR A 131 11.83 20.49 -14.08
CA THR A 131 10.59 19.78 -13.71
C THR A 131 9.96 20.38 -12.47
N PRO A 132 8.62 20.56 -12.46
CA PRO A 132 7.88 21.02 -11.30
C PRO A 132 8.08 20.11 -10.06
N LEU A 133 7.80 20.63 -8.87
CA LEU A 133 8.03 19.94 -7.62
C LEU A 133 7.12 18.70 -7.44
N PHE A 134 5.91 18.74 -7.96
CA PHE A 134 4.96 17.62 -7.82
C PHE A 134 5.44 16.33 -8.50
N PRO A 135 5.88 16.29 -9.77
CA PRO A 135 6.49 15.09 -10.34
C PRO A 135 7.67 14.55 -9.52
N TRP A 136 8.50 15.42 -8.94
CA TRP A 136 9.58 15.00 -8.05
C TRP A 136 9.07 14.32 -6.80
N SER A 137 8.02 14.85 -6.16
CA SER A 137 7.44 14.22 -4.97
C SER A 137 6.85 12.84 -5.28
N ILE A 138 6.19 12.69 -6.43
CA ILE A 138 5.66 11.39 -6.88
C ILE A 138 6.80 10.38 -7.11
N VAL A 139 7.89 10.78 -7.73
CA VAL A 139 9.02 9.87 -7.98
C VAL A 139 9.72 9.46 -6.69
N VAL A 140 9.97 10.39 -5.77
CA VAL A 140 10.52 10.06 -4.44
C VAL A 140 9.59 9.08 -3.71
N THR A 141 8.29 9.35 -3.73
CA THR A 141 7.27 8.44 -3.19
C THR A 141 7.33 7.06 -3.83
N ALA A 142 7.47 6.99 -5.17
CA ALA A 142 7.57 5.74 -5.91
C ALA A 142 8.78 4.90 -5.47
N PHE A 143 9.95 5.51 -5.29
CA PHE A 143 11.14 4.82 -4.76
C PHE A 143 10.91 4.32 -3.33
N LEU A 144 10.32 5.14 -2.46
CA LEU A 144 10.04 4.74 -1.07
C LEU A 144 9.07 3.57 -1.00
N ILE A 145 8.01 3.58 -1.82
CA ILE A 145 7.02 2.49 -1.92
C ILE A 145 7.69 1.22 -2.48
N LEU A 146 8.46 1.33 -3.54
CA LEU A 146 9.15 0.19 -4.17
C LEU A 146 10.07 -0.55 -3.20
N LEU A 147 10.75 0.18 -2.31
CA LEU A 147 11.65 -0.41 -1.31
C LEU A 147 10.92 -0.95 -0.08
N SER A 148 9.82 -0.33 0.32
CA SER A 148 9.14 -0.66 1.59
C SER A 148 8.06 -1.74 1.45
N LEU A 149 7.38 -1.81 0.31
CA LEU A 149 6.29 -2.79 0.10
C LEU A 149 6.72 -4.25 0.16
N PRO A 150 7.87 -4.67 -0.41
CA PRO A 150 8.31 -6.06 -0.26
C PRO A 150 8.53 -6.47 1.20
N VAL A 151 9.01 -5.55 2.05
CA VAL A 151 9.18 -5.79 3.47
C VAL A 151 7.84 -5.98 4.18
N LEU A 152 6.86 -5.12 3.87
CA LEU A 152 5.50 -5.29 4.37
C LEU A 152 4.88 -6.60 3.88
N ALA A 153 5.02 -6.92 2.59
CA ALA A 153 4.51 -8.17 2.03
C ALA A 153 5.11 -9.39 2.75
N GLY A 154 6.41 -9.37 3.04
CA GLY A 154 7.06 -10.39 3.85
C GLY A 154 6.45 -10.52 5.24
N ALA A 155 6.24 -9.40 5.95
CA ALA A 155 5.66 -9.39 7.28
C ALA A 155 4.24 -9.99 7.33
N ILE A 156 3.37 -9.56 6.41
CA ILE A 156 1.99 -10.08 6.35
C ILE A 156 1.91 -11.51 5.80
N THR A 157 2.90 -11.96 5.01
CA THR A 157 3.02 -13.37 4.61
C THR A 157 3.43 -14.24 5.81
N MET A 158 4.40 -13.82 6.61
CA MET A 158 4.76 -14.51 7.86
C MET A 158 3.55 -14.59 8.82
N LEU A 159 2.76 -13.51 8.91
CA LEU A 159 1.54 -13.48 9.69
C LEU A 159 0.51 -14.52 9.17
N LEU A 160 0.36 -14.61 7.85
CA LEU A 160 -0.55 -15.57 7.22
C LEU A 160 -0.10 -17.01 7.49
N THR A 161 1.21 -17.28 7.44
CA THR A 161 1.75 -18.62 7.73
C THR A 161 1.63 -18.99 9.20
N ASP A 162 1.82 -18.07 10.13
CA ASP A 162 1.60 -18.31 11.57
C ASP A 162 0.13 -18.66 11.85
N ARG A 163 -0.82 -18.04 11.12
CA ARG A 163 -2.25 -18.30 11.26
C ARG A 163 -2.69 -19.67 10.71
N ASN A 164 -2.18 -20.06 9.54
CA ASN A 164 -2.73 -21.17 8.75
C ASN A 164 -1.82 -22.41 8.68
N PHE A 165 -0.51 -22.25 8.85
CA PHE A 165 0.47 -23.29 8.67
C PHE A 165 1.22 -23.66 9.95
N GLY A 166 0.88 -23.06 11.09
CA GLY A 166 1.49 -23.37 12.38
C GLY A 166 2.96 -22.98 12.48
N THR A 167 3.42 -22.02 11.70
CA THR A 167 4.75 -21.40 11.89
C THR A 167 4.73 -20.50 13.12
N THR A 168 5.89 -20.22 13.71
CA THR A 168 6.03 -19.49 14.97
C THR A 168 6.92 -18.26 14.83
N PHE A 169 6.79 -17.51 13.72
CA PHE A 169 7.60 -16.30 13.50
C PHE A 169 7.34 -15.23 14.56
N PHE A 170 6.11 -15.11 15.02
CA PHE A 170 5.67 -14.08 15.98
C PHE A 170 5.14 -14.67 17.31
N ASP A 171 5.23 -15.98 17.48
CA ASP A 171 4.83 -16.66 18.72
C ASP A 171 6.03 -16.89 19.63
N PRO A 172 6.09 -16.23 20.84
CA PRO A 172 7.18 -16.42 21.78
C PRO A 172 7.31 -17.86 22.29
N ALA A 173 6.21 -18.62 22.36
CA ALA A 173 6.23 -20.01 22.83
C ALA A 173 7.02 -20.92 21.85
N GLY A 174 7.04 -20.58 20.57
CA GLY A 174 7.83 -21.26 19.53
C GLY A 174 9.19 -20.62 19.25
N GLY A 175 9.61 -19.63 20.02
CA GLY A 175 10.88 -18.91 19.82
C GLY A 175 10.80 -17.70 18.88
N GLY A 176 9.61 -17.30 18.47
CA GLY A 176 9.37 -16.11 17.67
C GLY A 176 9.32 -14.82 18.50
N ASP A 177 9.28 -13.67 17.81
CA ASP A 177 9.21 -12.36 18.46
C ASP A 177 8.12 -11.48 17.82
N PRO A 178 7.06 -11.13 18.57
CA PRO A 178 6.01 -10.20 18.09
C PRO A 178 6.54 -8.81 17.74
N VAL A 179 7.63 -8.37 18.38
CA VAL A 179 8.26 -7.06 18.10
C VAL A 179 8.86 -7.02 16.69
N LEU A 180 9.31 -8.16 16.17
CA LEU A 180 9.78 -8.27 14.81
C LEU A 180 8.72 -7.82 13.79
N TYR A 181 7.45 -8.22 13.98
CA TYR A 181 6.35 -7.77 13.13
C TYR A 181 6.20 -6.25 13.15
N GLN A 182 6.28 -5.64 14.34
CA GLN A 182 6.16 -4.19 14.49
C GLN A 182 7.28 -3.45 13.74
N HIS A 183 8.51 -3.92 13.83
CA HIS A 183 9.63 -3.35 13.09
C HIS A 183 9.43 -3.41 11.57
N LEU A 184 9.00 -4.55 11.04
CA LEU A 184 8.75 -4.74 9.62
C LEU A 184 7.59 -3.85 9.12
N LEU A 185 6.49 -3.79 9.89
CA LEU A 185 5.35 -2.94 9.55
C LEU A 185 5.75 -1.46 9.56
N TRP A 186 6.43 -0.98 10.59
CA TRP A 186 6.78 0.43 10.70
C TRP A 186 7.92 0.84 9.78
N PHE A 187 8.71 -0.08 9.29
CA PHE A 187 9.60 0.21 8.15
C PHE A 187 8.80 0.70 6.93
N PHE A 188 7.69 0.06 6.62
CA PHE A 188 6.75 0.54 5.61
C PHE A 188 6.01 1.80 6.07
N GLY A 189 5.47 1.82 7.28
CA GLY A 189 4.66 2.92 7.80
C GLY A 189 5.38 4.27 7.77
N GLN A 190 6.63 4.33 8.21
CA GLN A 190 7.43 5.55 8.18
C GLN A 190 7.67 6.05 6.74
N LYS A 191 7.99 5.16 5.80
CA LYS A 191 8.21 5.52 4.39
C LYS A 191 6.93 6.07 3.76
N THR A 192 5.79 5.47 4.07
CA THR A 192 4.48 5.89 3.57
C THR A 192 4.07 7.25 4.12
N ILE A 193 4.27 7.51 5.42
CA ILE A 193 3.98 8.81 6.04
C ILE A 193 4.82 9.92 5.40
N ILE A 194 6.11 9.70 5.21
CA ILE A 194 6.99 10.65 4.53
C ILE A 194 6.49 10.90 3.10
N ALA A 195 6.18 9.85 2.35
CA ALA A 195 5.70 9.94 0.98
C ALA A 195 4.40 10.77 0.87
N VAL A 196 3.41 10.49 1.72
CA VAL A 196 2.14 11.23 1.76
C VAL A 196 2.37 12.69 2.15
N SER A 197 3.24 12.97 3.11
CA SER A 197 3.56 14.34 3.52
C SER A 197 4.15 15.15 2.37
N TYR A 198 5.10 14.58 1.61
CA TYR A 198 5.67 15.27 0.44
C TYR A 198 4.63 15.55 -0.63
N THR A 199 3.77 14.59 -0.96
CA THR A 199 2.71 14.80 -1.97
C THR A 199 1.71 15.85 -1.51
N HIS A 200 1.30 15.86 -0.25
CA HIS A 200 0.40 16.89 0.30
C HIS A 200 1.00 18.30 0.26
N LEU A 201 2.27 18.44 0.60
CA LEU A 201 2.96 19.75 0.58
C LEU A 201 3.12 20.28 -0.86
N THR A 202 3.17 19.40 -1.85
CA THR A 202 3.39 19.79 -3.26
C THR A 202 2.11 19.96 -4.06
N LEU A 203 0.98 19.38 -3.62
CA LEU A 203 -0.31 19.57 -4.29
C LEU A 203 -0.70 21.05 -4.47
N PRO A 204 -0.58 21.94 -3.48
CA PRO A 204 -0.91 23.36 -3.66
C PRO A 204 -0.06 24.08 -4.70
N THR A 205 1.13 23.56 -5.03
CA THR A 205 2.01 24.19 -6.03
C THR A 205 1.58 23.91 -7.46
N ILE A 206 0.64 22.98 -7.68
CA ILE A 206 0.08 22.67 -9.02
C ILE A 206 -0.77 23.83 -9.53
N PHE A 207 -1.38 24.60 -8.63
CA PHE A 207 -2.33 25.67 -8.94
C PHE A 207 -1.69 27.08 -8.94
N ARG A 208 -0.38 27.18 -8.87
CA ARG A 208 0.40 28.41 -9.04
C ARG A 208 1.20 28.36 -10.34
#